data_0fd4c1e4dde1ea237f8aec804492c663
#
_entry.id   0fd4c1e4dde1ea237f8aec804492c663
#
_cell.length_a   1.000
_cell.length_b   1.000
_cell.length_c   1.000
_cell.angle_alpha   90.00
_cell.angle_beta   90.00
_cell.angle_gamma   90.00
#
_symmetry.space_group_name_H-M   'P 1'
#
loop_
_entity.id
_entity.type
_entity.pdbx_description
1 polymer ?
#
loop_
_entity_poly.entity_id
_entity_poly.type
_entity_poly.pdbx_seq_one_letter_code
_entity_poly.pdbx_strand_id
1 'polypeptide(L)'
;PLDTWGPNSAFERLFQTRTVAWHTAHAPSFALRADRGELQKTGEDLAPIAPALLAAFRITSDELNEIRALHLQRGATLQLDLAGLSAVARVVLLARALQLRVDQLAALGRLVAPDADPFRVADPAATQRFVALVRELMASDFTPERLAYLLRHEDAKRSQSPATAQVGALLSTI
;
A
#
# COMPACT_ATOMS: atom_id res chain seq x y z
N PRO A 1 10.47 5.26 -9.80
CA PRO A 1 11.25 4.11 -9.34
C PRO A 1 12.02 4.47 -8.07
N LEU A 2 12.35 3.46 -7.27
CA LEU A 2 13.28 3.62 -6.16
C LEU A 2 14.63 4.09 -6.72
N ASP A 3 15.23 5.08 -6.04
CA ASP A 3 16.59 5.50 -6.34
C ASP A 3 17.58 4.40 -5.96
N THR A 4 18.39 3.98 -6.93
CA THR A 4 19.42 2.93 -6.79
C THR A 4 20.85 3.49 -6.87
N TRP A 5 21.00 4.80 -7.16
CA TRP A 5 22.30 5.42 -7.43
C TRP A 5 22.90 6.08 -6.19
N GLY A 6 24.21 5.94 -6.09
CA GLY A 6 25.00 6.55 -5.05
C GLY A 6 24.96 5.84 -3.69
N PRO A 7 25.91 6.15 -2.82
CA PRO A 7 25.91 5.67 -1.44
C PRO A 7 24.71 6.27 -0.70
N ASN A 8 24.03 5.46 0.10
CA ASN A 8 22.79 5.81 0.80
C ASN A 8 21.58 6.05 -0.11
N SER A 9 21.52 5.45 -1.29
CA SER A 9 20.33 5.46 -2.12
C SER A 9 19.09 4.95 -1.35
N ALA A 10 17.89 5.29 -1.80
CA ALA A 10 16.67 4.82 -1.16
C ALA A 10 16.61 3.29 -1.13
N PHE A 11 17.11 2.63 -2.18
CA PHE A 11 17.21 1.18 -2.24
C PHE A 11 18.16 0.62 -1.18
N GLU A 12 19.36 1.18 -1.03
CA GLU A 12 20.33 0.69 -0.04
C GLU A 12 19.81 0.86 1.39
N ARG A 13 19.20 2.00 1.70
CA ARG A 13 18.61 2.26 3.02
C ARG A 13 17.49 1.28 3.38
N LEU A 14 16.75 0.79 2.39
CA LEU A 14 15.65 -0.16 2.61
C LEU A 14 16.14 -1.60 2.65
N PHE A 15 16.96 -2.02 1.69
CA PHE A 15 17.24 -3.42 1.44
C PHE A 15 18.64 -3.88 1.85
N GLN A 16 19.60 -2.97 2.03
CA GLN A 16 20.96 -3.33 2.45
C GLN A 16 21.19 -3.10 3.96
N THR A 17 20.17 -3.35 4.76
CA THR A 17 20.26 -3.28 6.21
C THR A 17 20.54 -4.65 6.82
N ARG A 18 21.16 -4.67 8.03
CA ARG A 18 21.41 -5.93 8.74
C ARG A 18 20.11 -6.71 9.01
N THR A 19 19.02 -6.01 9.28
CA THR A 19 17.71 -6.63 9.52
C THR A 19 17.20 -7.35 8.29
N VAL A 20 17.28 -6.74 7.12
CA VAL A 20 16.86 -7.36 5.86
C VAL A 20 17.79 -8.53 5.51
N ALA A 21 19.11 -8.36 5.66
CA ALA A 21 20.09 -9.42 5.43
C ALA A 21 19.84 -10.66 6.31
N TRP A 22 19.38 -10.49 7.55
CA TRP A 22 18.99 -11.60 8.41
C TRP A 22 17.81 -12.40 7.83
N HIS A 23 16.82 -11.73 7.25
CA HIS A 23 15.65 -12.37 6.66
C HIS A 23 15.92 -12.94 5.25
N THR A 24 17.00 -12.55 4.62
CA THR A 24 17.44 -13.07 3.31
C THR A 24 18.53 -14.14 3.47
N ALA A 25 18.42 -15.02 4.47
CA ALA A 25 19.46 -16.02 4.82
C ALA A 25 19.93 -16.91 3.64
N HIS A 26 19.36 -16.77 2.46
CA HIS A 26 19.68 -17.56 1.30
C HIS A 26 19.85 -16.76 0.02
N ALA A 27 20.29 -15.56 0.04
CA ALA A 27 20.81 -15.04 -1.19
C ALA A 27 20.66 -13.55 -1.38
N PRO A 28 21.36 -13.08 -2.32
CA PRO A 28 21.33 -11.70 -2.76
C PRO A 28 20.04 -11.40 -3.57
N SER A 29 18.85 -11.74 -3.03
CA SER A 29 17.57 -11.43 -3.70
C SER A 29 17.43 -9.95 -4.02
N PHE A 30 18.10 -9.11 -3.23
CA PHE A 30 18.16 -7.66 -3.44
C PHE A 30 19.51 -7.17 -3.97
N ALA A 31 20.33 -8.05 -4.57
CA ALA A 31 21.56 -7.62 -5.23
C ALA A 31 21.22 -6.92 -6.56
N LEU A 32 21.76 -5.71 -6.73
CA LEU A 32 21.65 -4.98 -7.99
C LEU A 32 22.65 -5.51 -9.03
N ARG A 33 22.32 -5.42 -10.30
CA ARG A 33 23.29 -5.59 -11.39
C ARG A 33 24.36 -4.50 -11.36
N ALA A 34 25.44 -4.70 -12.08
CA ALA A 34 26.56 -3.75 -12.10
C ALA A 34 26.15 -2.35 -12.58
N ASP A 35 25.18 -2.27 -13.49
CA ASP A 35 24.59 -1.02 -13.99
C ASP A 35 23.57 -0.41 -13.03
N ARG A 36 23.29 -1.09 -11.90
CA ARG A 36 22.32 -0.70 -10.87
C ARG A 36 20.90 -0.44 -11.40
N GLY A 37 20.63 -0.75 -12.66
CA GLY A 37 19.34 -0.56 -13.30
C GLY A 37 18.31 -1.63 -12.96
N GLU A 38 18.76 -2.81 -12.55
CA GLU A 38 17.89 -3.95 -12.22
C GLU A 38 18.46 -4.81 -11.09
N LEU A 39 17.62 -5.70 -10.55
CA LEU A 39 18.05 -6.76 -9.66
C LEU A 39 18.76 -7.87 -10.47
N GLN A 40 19.70 -8.59 -9.83
CA GLN A 40 20.33 -9.77 -10.43
C GLN A 40 19.34 -10.90 -10.67
N LYS A 41 18.37 -11.06 -9.77
CA LYS A 41 17.24 -11.99 -9.92
C LYS A 41 15.96 -11.19 -10.07
N THR A 42 15.18 -11.49 -11.10
CA THR A 42 13.92 -10.81 -11.42
C THR A 42 12.85 -11.82 -11.77
N GLY A 43 11.57 -11.41 -11.67
CA GLY A 43 10.44 -12.20 -12.14
C GLY A 43 9.94 -13.26 -11.17
N GLU A 44 10.53 -13.38 -9.98
CA GLU A 44 10.05 -14.29 -8.93
C GLU A 44 8.83 -13.67 -8.19
N ASP A 45 8.00 -14.56 -7.61
CA ASP A 45 6.93 -14.10 -6.70
C ASP A 45 7.53 -13.44 -5.44
N LEU A 46 6.83 -12.46 -4.90
CA LEU A 46 7.22 -11.80 -3.65
C LEU A 46 6.97 -12.67 -2.40
N ALA A 47 6.21 -13.75 -2.50
CA ALA A 47 5.87 -14.57 -1.34
C ALA A 47 7.08 -15.16 -0.62
N PRO A 48 8.10 -15.73 -1.29
CA PRO A 48 9.28 -16.28 -0.63
C PRO A 48 10.11 -15.25 0.11
N ILE A 49 10.08 -13.99 -0.34
CA ILE A 49 10.84 -12.88 0.25
C ILE A 49 9.99 -11.96 1.13
N ALA A 50 8.73 -12.33 1.38
CA ALA A 50 7.82 -11.52 2.20
C ALA A 50 8.43 -11.11 3.55
N PRO A 51 9.09 -11.98 4.33
CA PRO A 51 9.70 -11.58 5.60
C PRO A 51 10.72 -10.44 5.45
N ALA A 52 11.51 -10.46 4.38
CA ALA A 52 12.48 -9.41 4.09
C ALA A 52 11.80 -8.10 3.68
N LEU A 53 10.71 -8.17 2.92
CA LEU A 53 9.90 -7.00 2.56
C LEU A 53 9.24 -6.38 3.78
N LEU A 54 8.65 -7.21 4.67
CA LEU A 54 8.05 -6.75 5.92
C LEU A 54 9.08 -6.00 6.78
N ALA A 55 10.28 -6.56 6.89
CA ALA A 55 11.38 -5.93 7.62
C ALA A 55 11.87 -4.62 6.97
N ALA A 56 12.06 -4.62 5.63
CA ALA A 56 12.54 -3.47 4.89
C ALA A 56 11.57 -2.29 4.97
N PHE A 57 10.29 -2.56 4.74
CA PHE A 57 9.26 -1.56 4.73
C PHE A 57 8.62 -1.31 6.10
N ARG A 58 8.93 -2.13 7.12
CA ARG A 58 8.31 -2.08 8.47
C ARG A 58 6.79 -2.09 8.37
N ILE A 59 6.26 -3.05 7.64
CA ILE A 59 4.83 -3.30 7.46
C ILE A 59 4.47 -4.69 7.94
N THR A 60 3.19 -4.93 8.16
CA THR A 60 2.64 -6.23 8.54
C THR A 60 2.36 -7.10 7.31
N SER A 61 2.14 -8.39 7.52
CA SER A 61 1.71 -9.31 6.46
C SER A 61 0.37 -8.88 5.83
N ASP A 62 -0.55 -8.39 6.66
CA ASP A 62 -1.86 -7.94 6.19
C ASP A 62 -1.73 -6.71 5.30
N GLU A 63 -0.87 -5.75 5.67
CA GLU A 63 -0.59 -4.57 4.84
C GLU A 63 0.06 -4.95 3.50
N LEU A 64 0.97 -5.92 3.49
CA LEU A 64 1.56 -6.42 2.24
C LEU A 64 0.50 -7.09 1.35
N ASN A 65 -0.40 -7.88 1.94
CA ASN A 65 -1.50 -8.50 1.22
C ASN A 65 -2.47 -7.46 0.65
N GLU A 66 -2.78 -6.39 1.40
CA GLU A 66 -3.58 -5.26 0.89
C GLU A 66 -2.91 -4.57 -0.29
N ILE A 67 -1.59 -4.35 -0.24
CA ILE A 67 -0.83 -3.77 -1.36
C ILE A 67 -0.91 -4.70 -2.59
N ARG A 68 -0.73 -6.00 -2.40
CA ARG A 68 -0.84 -6.99 -3.49
C ARG A 68 -2.24 -7.00 -4.10
N ALA A 69 -3.28 -7.03 -3.26
CA ALA A 69 -4.67 -6.98 -3.69
C ALA A 69 -4.99 -5.70 -4.47
N LEU A 70 -4.50 -4.56 -4.02
CA LEU A 70 -4.67 -3.28 -4.69
C LEU A 70 -4.08 -3.29 -6.11
N HIS A 71 -2.90 -3.87 -6.30
CA HIS A 71 -2.26 -3.99 -7.61
C HIS A 71 -2.95 -5.04 -8.49
N LEU A 72 -3.35 -6.17 -7.93
CA LEU A 72 -4.06 -7.23 -8.65
C LEU A 72 -5.42 -6.74 -9.20
N GLN A 73 -6.18 -5.99 -8.41
CA GLN A 73 -7.44 -5.38 -8.85
C GLN A 73 -7.26 -4.44 -10.05
N ARG A 74 -6.05 -3.93 -10.26
CA ARG A 74 -5.67 -3.06 -11.38
C ARG A 74 -4.96 -3.79 -12.52
N GLY A 75 -5.02 -5.13 -12.51
CA GLY A 75 -4.43 -5.97 -13.55
C GLY A 75 -2.89 -6.05 -13.50
N ALA A 76 -2.27 -5.66 -12.38
CA ALA A 76 -0.83 -5.71 -12.20
C ALA A 76 -0.46 -6.76 -11.15
N THR A 77 0.48 -7.63 -11.48
CA THR A 77 1.08 -8.57 -10.54
C THR A 77 2.40 -7.99 -10.03
N LEU A 78 2.57 -7.97 -8.72
CA LEU A 78 3.84 -7.55 -8.12
C LEU A 78 4.84 -8.70 -8.20
N GLN A 79 5.94 -8.45 -8.87
CA GLN A 79 7.07 -9.38 -8.99
C GLN A 79 8.30 -8.83 -8.27
N LEU A 80 9.28 -9.70 -8.05
CA LEU A 80 10.59 -9.30 -7.54
C LEU A 80 11.38 -8.65 -8.67
N ASP A 81 11.19 -7.36 -8.82
CA ASP A 81 11.96 -6.47 -9.67
C ASP A 81 11.94 -5.04 -9.09
N LEU A 82 12.70 -4.13 -9.65
CA LEU A 82 12.72 -2.75 -9.16
C LEU A 82 11.38 -2.04 -9.34
N ALA A 83 10.58 -2.43 -10.31
CA ALA A 83 9.26 -1.86 -10.54
C ALA A 83 8.29 -2.28 -9.42
N GLY A 84 8.23 -3.58 -9.10
CA GLY A 84 7.41 -4.12 -8.02
C GLY A 84 7.82 -3.60 -6.65
N LEU A 85 9.14 -3.58 -6.35
CA LEU A 85 9.65 -2.99 -5.12
C LEU A 85 9.33 -1.50 -5.02
N SER A 86 9.42 -0.76 -6.14
CA SER A 86 9.07 0.65 -6.19
C SER A 86 7.56 0.87 -6.00
N ALA A 87 6.73 -0.04 -6.49
CA ALA A 87 5.28 0.02 -6.32
C ALA A 87 4.91 -0.15 -4.83
N VAL A 88 5.48 -1.16 -4.17
CA VAL A 88 5.31 -1.35 -2.71
C VAL A 88 5.80 -0.14 -1.93
N ALA A 89 7.03 0.33 -2.22
CA ALA A 89 7.61 1.50 -1.57
C ALA A 89 6.71 2.72 -1.67
N ARG A 90 6.12 2.96 -2.83
CA ARG A 90 5.28 4.14 -3.09
C ARG A 90 4.03 4.12 -2.24
N VAL A 91 3.33 2.97 -2.17
CA VAL A 91 2.12 2.85 -1.33
C VAL A 91 2.47 3.09 0.13
N VAL A 92 3.54 2.45 0.63
CA VAL A 92 3.97 2.57 2.03
C VAL A 92 4.40 4.00 2.37
N LEU A 93 5.21 4.63 1.50
CA LEU A 93 5.69 6.00 1.74
C LEU A 93 4.56 7.01 1.67
N LEU A 94 3.60 6.83 0.75
CA LEU A 94 2.44 7.69 0.64
C LEU A 94 1.52 7.55 1.86
N ALA A 95 1.27 6.32 2.32
CA ALA A 95 0.51 6.09 3.54
C ALA A 95 1.14 6.81 4.74
N ARG A 96 2.45 6.70 4.92
CA ARG A 96 3.17 7.39 5.99
C ARG A 96 3.13 8.91 5.86
N ALA A 97 3.31 9.43 4.64
CA ALA A 97 3.27 10.87 4.37
C ALA A 97 1.89 11.48 4.67
N LEU A 98 0.83 10.69 4.50
CA LEU A 98 -0.54 11.07 4.80
C LEU A 98 -0.98 10.66 6.22
N GLN A 99 -0.09 10.05 7.02
CA GLN A 99 -0.39 9.53 8.36
C GLN A 99 -1.56 8.53 8.38
N LEU A 100 -1.71 7.78 7.30
CA LEU A 100 -2.70 6.72 7.14
C LEU A 100 -2.05 5.35 7.29
N ARG A 101 -2.85 4.36 7.69
CA ARG A 101 -2.49 2.96 7.53
C ARG A 101 -2.64 2.54 6.07
N VAL A 102 -1.95 1.48 5.68
CA VAL A 102 -1.99 0.98 4.30
C VAL A 102 -3.40 0.55 3.90
N ASP A 103 -4.14 -0.09 4.80
CA ASP A 103 -5.54 -0.50 4.55
C ASP A 103 -6.47 0.70 4.31
N GLN A 104 -6.29 1.78 5.06
CA GLN A 104 -7.05 3.02 4.89
C GLN A 104 -6.71 3.70 3.56
N LEU A 105 -5.42 3.77 3.22
CA LEU A 105 -4.98 4.32 1.93
C LEU A 105 -5.54 3.52 0.75
N ALA A 106 -5.51 2.17 0.85
CA ALA A 106 -6.06 1.28 -0.16
C ALA A 106 -7.58 1.46 -0.30
N ALA A 107 -8.31 1.57 0.81
CA ALA A 107 -9.74 1.84 0.81
C ALA A 107 -10.07 3.18 0.13
N LEU A 108 -9.35 4.25 0.48
CA LEU A 108 -9.51 5.55 -0.16
C LEU A 108 -9.17 5.51 -1.66
N GLY A 109 -8.11 4.79 -2.04
CA GLY A 109 -7.76 4.60 -3.44
C GLY A 109 -8.87 3.93 -4.25
N ARG A 110 -9.56 2.95 -3.67
CA ARG A 110 -10.72 2.28 -4.28
C ARG A 110 -11.95 3.20 -4.36
N LEU A 111 -12.16 4.03 -3.34
CA LEU A 111 -13.32 4.93 -3.27
C LEU A 111 -13.21 6.11 -4.24
N VAL A 112 -12.05 6.74 -4.26
CA VAL A 112 -11.82 8.03 -4.91
C VAL A 112 -11.41 7.88 -6.38
N ALA A 113 -10.74 6.80 -6.72
CA ALA A 113 -10.21 6.56 -8.05
C ALA A 113 -10.44 5.11 -8.46
N PRO A 114 -11.71 4.66 -8.61
CA PRO A 114 -12.01 3.28 -8.96
C PRO A 114 -11.39 2.89 -10.32
N ASP A 115 -11.34 3.84 -11.27
CA ASP A 115 -10.87 3.62 -12.64
C ASP A 115 -9.44 4.13 -12.89
N ALA A 116 -8.82 4.76 -11.90
CA ALA A 116 -7.48 5.31 -12.01
C ALA A 116 -6.55 4.69 -10.96
N ASP A 117 -5.26 4.59 -11.31
CA ASP A 117 -4.24 4.17 -10.35
C ASP A 117 -3.47 5.40 -9.82
N PRO A 118 -3.86 5.95 -8.65
CA PRO A 118 -3.18 7.12 -8.08
C PRO A 118 -1.74 6.81 -7.65
N PHE A 119 -1.34 5.53 -7.68
CA PHE A 119 0.00 5.09 -7.30
C PHE A 119 0.90 4.84 -8.52
N ARG A 120 0.42 5.09 -9.73
CA ARG A 120 1.19 4.88 -10.97
C ARG A 120 2.31 5.90 -11.13
N VAL A 121 3.51 5.43 -11.50
CA VAL A 121 4.66 6.34 -11.79
C VAL A 121 4.38 7.23 -12.98
N ALA A 122 3.66 6.70 -13.96
CA ALA A 122 3.43 7.38 -15.23
C ALA A 122 2.45 8.57 -15.12
N ASP A 123 1.70 8.68 -14.02
CA ASP A 123 0.75 9.79 -13.81
C ASP A 123 0.93 10.45 -12.43
N PRO A 124 1.95 11.31 -12.29
CA PRO A 124 2.14 12.05 -11.05
C PRO A 124 0.99 13.03 -10.75
N ALA A 125 0.28 13.50 -11.78
CA ALA A 125 -0.86 14.39 -11.59
C ALA A 125 -2.05 13.67 -10.94
N ALA A 126 -2.28 12.40 -11.28
CA ALA A 126 -3.28 11.58 -10.59
C ALA A 126 -2.92 11.41 -9.10
N THR A 127 -1.64 11.15 -8.78
CA THR A 127 -1.18 11.07 -7.39
C THR A 127 -1.40 12.38 -6.65
N GLN A 128 -1.08 13.53 -7.27
CA GLN A 128 -1.29 14.84 -6.64
C GLN A 128 -2.77 15.13 -6.38
N ARG A 129 -3.65 14.86 -7.34
CA ARG A 129 -5.10 15.00 -7.16
C ARG A 129 -5.62 14.11 -6.04
N PHE A 130 -5.17 12.86 -5.99
CA PHE A 130 -5.51 11.93 -4.92
C PHE A 130 -5.06 12.45 -3.55
N VAL A 131 -3.82 12.93 -3.42
CA VAL A 131 -3.29 13.51 -2.18
C VAL A 131 -4.09 14.73 -1.74
N ALA A 132 -4.43 15.64 -2.67
CA ALA A 132 -5.24 16.81 -2.37
C ALA A 132 -6.61 16.40 -1.80
N LEU A 133 -7.29 15.47 -2.47
CA LEU A 133 -8.59 14.98 -2.05
C LEU A 133 -8.54 14.26 -0.70
N VAL A 134 -7.53 13.42 -0.46
CA VAL A 134 -7.35 12.76 0.84
C VAL A 134 -7.13 13.78 1.95
N ARG A 135 -6.37 14.84 1.71
CA ARG A 135 -6.18 15.93 2.69
C ARG A 135 -7.46 16.67 2.99
N GLU A 136 -8.29 16.95 1.99
CA GLU A 136 -9.61 17.55 2.18
C GLU A 136 -10.52 16.64 3.01
N LEU A 137 -10.52 15.34 2.72
CA LEU A 137 -11.27 14.36 3.50
C LEU A 137 -10.80 14.28 4.94
N MET A 138 -9.48 14.30 5.18
CA MET A 138 -8.92 14.28 6.53
C MET A 138 -9.15 15.60 7.29
N ALA A 139 -9.33 16.71 6.59
CA ALA A 139 -9.70 17.98 7.18
C ALA A 139 -11.20 18.05 7.53
N SER A 140 -11.99 17.14 6.98
CA SER A 140 -13.40 16.93 7.35
C SER A 140 -13.50 15.89 8.48
N ASP A 141 -14.63 15.84 9.17
CA ASP A 141 -14.88 14.85 10.24
C ASP A 141 -15.12 13.42 9.71
N PHE A 142 -14.88 13.16 8.42
CA PHE A 142 -15.08 11.85 7.81
C PHE A 142 -13.84 10.98 7.91
N THR A 143 -14.00 9.79 8.48
CA THR A 143 -12.97 8.76 8.42
C THR A 143 -13.09 7.93 7.13
N PRO A 144 -12.01 7.29 6.65
CA PRO A 144 -12.07 6.39 5.49
C PRO A 144 -13.15 5.31 5.61
N GLU A 145 -13.33 4.77 6.82
CA GLU A 145 -14.32 3.74 7.10
C GLU A 145 -15.76 4.27 6.99
N ARG A 146 -16.02 5.49 7.49
CA ARG A 146 -17.32 6.14 7.33
C ARG A 146 -17.65 6.42 5.87
N LEU A 147 -16.67 6.84 5.09
CA LEU A 147 -16.84 7.06 3.66
C LEU A 147 -17.12 5.76 2.91
N ALA A 148 -16.40 4.68 3.23
CA ALA A 148 -16.65 3.37 2.65
C ALA A 148 -18.07 2.88 2.95
N TYR A 149 -18.54 3.09 4.18
CA TYR A 149 -19.92 2.77 4.56
C TYR A 149 -20.97 3.61 3.80
N LEU A 150 -20.77 4.92 3.74
CA LEU A 150 -21.74 5.83 3.11
C LEU A 150 -21.83 5.63 1.58
N LEU A 151 -20.68 5.41 0.93
CA LEU A 151 -20.61 5.36 -0.54
C LEU A 151 -20.79 3.95 -1.11
N ARG A 152 -20.42 2.91 -0.36
CA ARG A 152 -20.41 1.51 -0.83
C ARG A 152 -21.14 0.53 0.08
N HIS A 153 -21.66 0.99 1.22
CA HIS A 153 -22.23 0.14 2.26
C HIS A 153 -21.24 -0.91 2.79
N GLU A 154 -19.93 -0.63 2.70
CA GLU A 154 -18.87 -1.51 3.17
C GLU A 154 -18.59 -1.22 4.66
N ASP A 155 -18.97 -2.15 5.52
CA ASP A 155 -18.69 -2.11 6.97
C ASP A 155 -18.00 -3.40 7.40
N ALA A 156 -16.74 -3.56 6.96
CA ALA A 156 -15.94 -4.77 7.22
C ALA A 156 -15.82 -5.10 8.73
N LYS A 157 -15.90 -4.10 9.59
CA LYS A 157 -15.80 -4.25 11.06
C LYS A 157 -17.16 -4.14 11.77
N ARG A 158 -18.24 -3.98 11.05
CA ARG A 158 -19.58 -3.70 11.57
C ARG A 158 -19.60 -2.56 12.60
N SER A 159 -18.73 -1.59 12.42
CA SER A 159 -18.54 -0.48 13.36
C SER A 159 -19.44 0.72 13.03
N GLN A 160 -19.95 0.77 11.80
CA GLN A 160 -20.77 1.86 11.30
C GLN A 160 -22.26 1.48 11.16
N SER A 161 -22.55 0.18 11.05
CA SER A 161 -23.92 -0.32 10.98
C SER A 161 -24.57 -0.26 12.36
N PRO A 162 -25.80 0.28 12.48
CA PRO A 162 -26.51 0.25 13.76
C PRO A 162 -26.76 -1.19 14.19
N ALA A 163 -26.65 -1.45 15.49
CA ALA A 163 -26.94 -2.78 16.03
C ALA A 163 -28.40 -3.15 15.74
N THR A 164 -28.67 -4.43 15.45
CA THR A 164 -30.03 -4.93 15.16
C THR A 164 -31.03 -4.53 16.25
N ALA A 165 -30.60 -4.48 17.51
CA ALA A 165 -31.41 -4.03 18.64
C ALA A 165 -31.81 -2.54 18.53
N GLN A 166 -30.91 -1.69 18.03
CA GLN A 166 -31.19 -0.26 17.81
C GLN A 166 -32.20 -0.05 16.68
N VAL A 167 -32.05 -0.82 15.59
CA VAL A 167 -33.00 -0.81 14.48
C VAL A 167 -34.39 -1.30 14.97
N GLY A 168 -34.42 -2.39 15.74
CA GLY A 168 -35.66 -2.89 16.33
C GLY A 168 -36.32 -1.89 17.25
N ALA A 169 -35.55 -1.20 18.10
CA ALA A 169 -36.10 -0.14 18.98
C ALA A 169 -36.69 1.03 18.20
N LEU A 170 -36.02 1.47 17.14
CA LEU A 170 -36.56 2.53 16.26
C LEU A 170 -37.85 2.12 15.56
N LEU A 171 -37.89 0.88 15.02
CA LEU A 171 -39.09 0.39 14.36
C LEU A 171 -40.27 0.15 15.28
N SER A 172 -40.02 -0.11 16.57
CA SER A 172 -41.10 -0.25 17.59
C SER A 172 -41.64 1.07 18.10
N THR A 173 -41.01 2.18 17.74
CA THR A 173 -41.42 3.55 18.16
C THR A 173 -42.26 4.25 17.08
N ILE A 174 -42.37 3.65 15.90
CA ILE A 174 -43.21 4.09 14.78
C ILE A 174 -44.56 3.36 14.80
#